data_45f78d39f47b6ef70f42d9df14cb3325
#
_entry.id   45f78d39f47b6ef70f42d9df14cb3325
#
_cell.length_a   1.000
_cell.length_b   1.000
_cell.length_c   1.000
_cell.angle_alpha   90.00
_cell.angle_beta   90.00
_cell.angle_gamma   90.00
#
_symmetry.space_group_name_H-M   'P 1'
#
loop_
_entity.id
_entity.type
_entity.pdbx_description
1 polymer ?
#
loop_
_entity_poly.entity_id
_entity_poly.type
_entity_poly.pdbx_seq_one_letter_code
_entity_poly.pdbx_strand_id
1 'polypeptide(L)'
;MFESNNIDIFLKREELLTVFHELITQIEKKKSLKNITFKIISRFNKDQLSPIIILDQFSLKEIIDNKFDINGHAFIIGDLNKEILLNLSDNYINYESIDRPINFLSLINKCKNLIDQKNNSLSEIIKFEKFSYSFQLNTIYTGDNSLYLTDKENEIFKALIDNKKVPLGKKELLSKVWNYGDGIDTHTLETHIYTLRKKIKKKLNFSNLVSHEETGYFINEKS
;
A
#
# COMPACT_ATOMS: atom_id res chain seq x y z
N MET A 1 7.45 17.89 2.32
CA MET A 1 7.01 17.43 3.66
C MET A 1 5.59 16.94 3.49
N PHE A 2 5.35 15.62 3.52
CA PHE A 2 4.00 15.08 3.35
C PHE A 2 3.15 15.49 4.56
N GLU A 3 2.02 16.16 4.34
CA GLU A 3 1.01 16.31 5.38
C GLU A 3 0.41 14.93 5.65
N SER A 4 0.92 14.26 6.66
CA SER A 4 0.71 12.84 6.95
C SER A 4 -0.74 12.44 7.27
N ASN A 5 -1.63 13.41 7.41
CA ASN A 5 -3.00 13.23 7.90
C ASN A 5 -4.09 13.60 6.88
N ASN A 6 -3.73 13.71 5.60
CA ASN A 6 -4.68 14.05 4.55
C ASN A 6 -5.34 12.80 3.97
N ILE A 7 -6.63 12.89 3.73
CA ILE A 7 -7.43 11.93 2.99
C ILE A 7 -7.98 12.63 1.77
N ASP A 8 -7.56 12.19 0.59
CA ASP A 8 -8.11 12.69 -0.65
C ASP A 8 -9.36 11.89 -1.03
N ILE A 9 -10.38 12.59 -1.52
CA ILE A 9 -11.65 12.01 -1.96
C ILE A 9 -11.85 12.39 -3.41
N PHE A 10 -11.77 11.38 -4.28
CA PHE A 10 -11.97 11.54 -5.71
C PHE A 10 -13.08 10.63 -6.18
N LEU A 11 -14.29 11.19 -6.29
CA LEU A 11 -15.51 10.48 -6.66
C LEU A 11 -16.10 11.13 -7.90
N LYS A 12 -16.51 10.32 -8.88
CA LYS A 12 -17.19 10.77 -10.10
C LYS A 12 -18.72 10.69 -10.00
N ARG A 13 -19.22 9.88 -9.09
CA ARG A 13 -20.66 9.78 -8.86
C ARG A 13 -21.14 10.95 -8.00
N GLU A 14 -21.98 11.79 -8.56
CA GLU A 14 -22.46 13.01 -7.90
C GLU A 14 -23.23 12.70 -6.60
N GLU A 15 -24.01 11.61 -6.57
CA GLU A 15 -24.75 11.22 -5.37
C GLU A 15 -23.79 10.86 -4.21
N LEU A 16 -22.72 10.12 -4.52
CA LEU A 16 -21.71 9.79 -3.51
C LEU A 16 -20.96 11.04 -3.05
N LEU A 17 -20.59 11.89 -3.99
CA LEU A 17 -19.87 13.14 -3.70
C LEU A 17 -20.69 14.05 -2.77
N THR A 18 -22.00 14.20 -3.03
CA THR A 18 -22.91 14.98 -2.20
C THR A 18 -22.98 14.43 -0.78
N VAL A 19 -23.20 13.12 -0.64
CA VAL A 19 -23.25 12.46 0.68
C VAL A 19 -21.94 12.61 1.43
N PHE A 20 -20.80 12.41 0.78
CA PHE A 20 -19.49 12.58 1.41
C PHE A 20 -19.25 14.01 1.85
N HIS A 21 -19.64 14.99 1.04
CA HIS A 21 -19.51 16.40 1.39
C HIS A 21 -20.32 16.77 2.63
N GLU A 22 -21.57 16.31 2.73
CA GLU A 22 -22.42 16.54 3.89
C GLU A 22 -21.83 15.91 5.15
N LEU A 23 -21.42 14.64 5.07
CA LEU A 23 -20.87 13.90 6.20
C LEU A 23 -19.56 14.49 6.71
N ILE A 24 -18.67 14.89 5.80
CA ILE A 24 -17.41 15.56 6.15
C ILE A 24 -17.70 16.87 6.86
N THR A 25 -18.61 17.69 6.32
CA THR A 25 -19.00 18.95 6.94
C THR A 25 -19.54 18.75 8.38
N GLN A 26 -20.29 17.67 8.62
CA GLN A 26 -20.78 17.33 9.98
C GLN A 26 -19.64 16.91 10.91
N ILE A 27 -18.68 16.13 10.42
CA ILE A 27 -17.50 15.68 11.19
C ILE A 27 -16.63 16.88 11.59
N GLU A 28 -16.37 17.77 10.65
CA GLU A 28 -15.57 18.98 10.88
C GLU A 28 -16.24 19.93 11.90
N LYS A 29 -17.55 20.13 11.79
CA LYS A 29 -18.32 20.92 12.78
C LYS A 29 -18.23 20.34 14.19
N LYS A 30 -18.26 19.02 14.33
CA LYS A 30 -18.18 18.33 15.63
C LYS A 30 -16.76 18.25 16.18
N LYS A 31 -15.73 18.68 15.42
CA LYS A 31 -14.30 18.56 15.78
C LYS A 31 -13.91 17.15 16.25
N SER A 32 -14.58 16.12 15.73
CA SER A 32 -14.42 14.74 16.20
C SER A 32 -13.12 14.09 15.68
N LEU A 33 -12.48 14.66 14.67
CA LEU A 33 -11.23 14.16 14.08
C LEU A 33 -10.19 15.28 14.02
N LYS A 34 -9.60 15.61 15.16
CA LYS A 34 -8.73 16.79 15.34
C LYS A 34 -7.48 16.86 14.47
N ASN A 35 -7.04 15.81 13.85
CA ASN A 35 -5.78 15.79 13.11
C ASN A 35 -5.91 15.16 11.72
N ILE A 36 -7.14 15.06 11.19
CA ILE A 36 -7.40 14.50 9.88
C ILE A 36 -8.03 15.57 9.00
N THR A 37 -7.48 15.79 7.83
CA THR A 37 -8.00 16.73 6.83
C THR A 37 -8.55 15.95 5.65
N PHE A 38 -9.82 16.21 5.30
CA PHE A 38 -10.46 15.67 4.11
C PHE A 38 -10.36 16.67 2.96
N LYS A 39 -9.92 16.21 1.80
CA LYS A 39 -9.82 17.03 0.61
C LYS A 39 -10.59 16.39 -0.55
N ILE A 40 -11.69 17.01 -0.92
CA ILE A 40 -12.42 16.61 -2.13
C ILE A 40 -11.69 17.19 -3.33
N ILE A 41 -11.31 16.33 -4.26
CA ILE A 41 -10.59 16.70 -5.48
C ILE A 41 -11.43 16.41 -6.71
N SER A 42 -11.44 17.35 -7.66
CA SER A 42 -12.15 17.24 -8.92
C SER A 42 -11.34 16.58 -10.05
N ARG A 43 -10.00 16.62 -9.90
CA ARG A 43 -9.04 15.98 -10.82
C ARG A 43 -7.92 15.34 -10.05
N PHE A 44 -7.51 14.17 -10.50
CA PHE A 44 -6.31 13.52 -9.97
C PHE A 44 -5.06 14.11 -10.63
N ASN A 45 -4.03 14.38 -9.85
CA ASN A 45 -2.76 14.91 -10.33
C ASN A 45 -1.62 13.95 -9.95
N LYS A 46 -0.58 13.85 -10.79
CA LYS A 46 0.61 13.01 -10.53
C LYS A 46 1.34 13.38 -9.24
N ASP A 47 1.26 14.64 -8.84
CA ASP A 47 1.90 15.15 -7.63
C ASP A 47 1.04 14.99 -6.37
N GLN A 48 -0.10 14.32 -6.50
CA GLN A 48 -1.05 14.11 -5.41
C GLN A 48 -0.55 12.94 -4.55
N LEU A 49 -0.11 13.25 -3.35
CA LEU A 49 0.65 12.35 -2.50
C LEU A 49 -0.05 12.10 -1.16
N SER A 50 -1.38 12.20 -1.12
CA SER A 50 -2.11 11.85 0.10
C SER A 50 -1.90 10.37 0.45
N PRO A 51 -1.64 10.05 1.72
CA PRO A 51 -1.39 8.68 2.15
C PRO A 51 -2.61 7.78 2.02
N ILE A 52 -3.79 8.38 1.94
CA ILE A 52 -5.07 7.69 1.79
C ILE A 52 -5.89 8.40 0.71
N ILE A 53 -6.49 7.62 -0.17
CA ILE A 53 -7.43 8.12 -1.17
C ILE A 53 -8.71 7.28 -1.17
N ILE A 54 -9.86 7.95 -1.25
CA ILE A 54 -11.17 7.31 -1.40
C ILE A 54 -11.63 7.53 -2.84
N LEU A 55 -11.93 6.45 -3.52
CA LEU A 55 -12.28 6.40 -4.94
C LEU A 55 -13.61 5.70 -5.16
N ASP A 56 -14.33 6.03 -6.23
CA ASP A 56 -15.30 5.12 -6.83
C ASP A 56 -14.72 4.40 -8.06
N GLN A 57 -15.43 3.44 -8.61
CA GLN A 57 -14.97 2.68 -9.78
C GLN A 57 -14.71 3.56 -11.02
N PHE A 58 -15.39 4.71 -11.16
CA PHE A 58 -15.22 5.60 -12.31
C PHE A 58 -13.98 6.47 -12.17
N SER A 59 -13.71 7.00 -10.98
CA SER A 59 -12.47 7.73 -10.69
C SER A 59 -11.25 6.82 -10.74
N LEU A 60 -11.39 5.57 -10.28
CA LEU A 60 -10.35 4.57 -10.41
C LEU A 60 -10.02 4.29 -11.89
N LYS A 61 -11.04 4.14 -12.74
CA LYS A 61 -10.84 3.95 -14.18
C LYS A 61 -10.05 5.11 -14.78
N GLU A 62 -10.40 6.36 -14.45
CA GLU A 62 -9.64 7.54 -14.91
C GLU A 62 -8.17 7.49 -14.50
N ILE A 63 -7.89 7.05 -13.27
CA ILE A 63 -6.51 6.92 -12.77
C ILE A 63 -5.74 5.87 -13.59
N ILE A 64 -6.36 4.72 -13.85
CA ILE A 64 -5.75 3.63 -14.62
C ILE A 64 -5.51 4.06 -16.07
N ASP A 65 -6.51 4.63 -16.73
CA ASP A 65 -6.44 5.05 -18.13
C ASP A 65 -5.34 6.11 -18.36
N ASN A 66 -5.14 7.02 -17.39
CA ASN A 66 -4.11 8.05 -17.44
C ASN A 66 -2.76 7.59 -16.87
N LYS A 67 -2.65 6.33 -16.42
CA LYS A 67 -1.42 5.77 -15.81
C LYS A 67 -0.90 6.60 -14.63
N PHE A 68 -1.80 7.10 -13.81
CA PHE A 68 -1.42 7.80 -12.59
C PHE A 68 -1.00 6.80 -11.50
N ASP A 69 0.04 7.13 -10.77
CA ASP A 69 0.49 6.34 -9.63
C ASP A 69 -0.27 6.74 -8.36
N ILE A 70 -0.81 5.76 -7.65
CA ILE A 70 -1.31 5.94 -6.29
C ILE A 70 -0.20 5.52 -5.32
N ASN A 71 0.36 6.49 -4.60
CA ASN A 71 1.45 6.25 -3.64
C ASN A 71 0.95 6.06 -2.20
N GLY A 72 -0.27 5.58 -2.03
CA GLY A 72 -0.91 5.39 -0.74
C GLY A 72 -1.87 4.22 -0.73
N HIS A 73 -2.75 4.18 0.28
CA HIS A 73 -3.82 3.21 0.38
C HIS A 73 -5.09 3.74 -0.28
N ALA A 74 -5.68 2.97 -1.19
CA ALA A 74 -6.92 3.31 -1.86
C ALA A 74 -8.11 2.57 -1.25
N PHE A 75 -9.13 3.28 -0.78
CA PHE A 75 -10.45 2.72 -0.50
C PHE A 75 -11.33 2.89 -1.74
N ILE A 76 -11.77 1.77 -2.32
CA ILE A 76 -12.53 1.78 -3.57
C ILE A 76 -13.98 1.39 -3.30
N ILE A 77 -14.89 2.32 -3.57
CA ILE A 77 -16.32 2.15 -3.34
C ILE A 77 -16.97 1.51 -4.57
N GLY A 78 -17.52 0.33 -4.39
CA GLY A 78 -18.30 -0.42 -5.39
C GLY A 78 -17.66 -1.71 -5.83
N ASP A 79 -18.36 -2.40 -6.73
CA ASP A 79 -17.96 -3.72 -7.20
C ASP A 79 -16.76 -3.62 -8.15
N LEU A 80 -15.72 -4.37 -7.86
CA LEU A 80 -14.54 -4.48 -8.70
C LEU A 80 -14.66 -5.69 -9.61
N ASN A 81 -14.78 -5.44 -10.90
CA ASN A 81 -14.78 -6.52 -11.88
C ASN A 81 -13.35 -7.09 -12.11
N LYS A 82 -13.27 -8.24 -12.80
CA LYS A 82 -12.00 -8.93 -13.03
C LYS A 82 -10.98 -8.07 -13.78
N GLU A 83 -11.43 -7.25 -14.72
CA GLU A 83 -10.58 -6.35 -15.49
C GLU A 83 -9.95 -5.27 -14.61
N ILE A 84 -10.74 -4.65 -13.74
CA ILE A 84 -10.25 -3.66 -12.76
C ILE A 84 -9.24 -4.31 -11.81
N LEU A 85 -9.52 -5.51 -11.32
CA LEU A 85 -8.62 -6.23 -10.41
C LEU A 85 -7.26 -6.54 -11.07
N LEU A 86 -7.25 -6.95 -12.33
CA LEU A 86 -6.01 -7.15 -13.09
C LEU A 86 -5.22 -5.84 -13.23
N ASN A 87 -5.89 -4.75 -13.60
CA ASN A 87 -5.25 -3.43 -13.71
C ASN A 87 -4.69 -2.92 -12.38
N LEU A 88 -5.38 -3.13 -11.27
CA LEU A 88 -4.89 -2.79 -9.93
C LEU A 88 -3.61 -3.57 -9.59
N SER A 89 -3.60 -4.87 -9.90
CA SER A 89 -2.43 -5.74 -9.72
C SER A 89 -1.25 -5.26 -10.56
N ASP A 90 -1.46 -4.94 -11.83
CA ASP A 90 -0.40 -4.50 -12.75
C ASP A 90 0.18 -3.13 -12.38
N ASN A 91 -0.62 -2.26 -11.78
CA ASN A 91 -0.18 -0.94 -11.31
C ASN A 91 0.29 -0.94 -9.85
N TYR A 92 0.25 -2.09 -9.17
CA TYR A 92 0.72 -2.24 -7.79
C TYR A 92 0.04 -1.27 -6.80
N ILE A 93 -1.25 -1.04 -6.99
CA ILE A 93 -2.04 -0.19 -6.09
C ILE A 93 -2.41 -1.00 -4.85
N ASN A 94 -2.11 -0.47 -3.68
CA ASN A 94 -2.61 -1.03 -2.43
C ASN A 94 -4.04 -0.54 -2.21
N TYR A 95 -5.00 -1.47 -2.13
CA TYR A 95 -6.42 -1.09 -2.03
C TYR A 95 -7.23 -2.01 -1.13
N GLU A 96 -8.34 -1.47 -0.65
CA GLU A 96 -9.43 -2.20 -0.01
C GLU A 96 -10.75 -1.83 -0.69
N SER A 97 -11.55 -2.83 -1.09
CA SER A 97 -12.89 -2.59 -1.62
C SER A 97 -13.88 -2.32 -0.48
N ILE A 98 -14.78 -1.37 -0.70
CA ILE A 98 -15.85 -1.01 0.23
C ILE A 98 -17.19 -1.36 -0.41
N ASP A 99 -17.83 -2.38 0.14
CA ASP A 99 -19.13 -2.84 -0.33
C ASP A 99 -20.25 -1.83 -0.02
N ARG A 100 -21.34 -1.93 -0.78
CA ARG A 100 -22.55 -1.16 -0.52
C ARG A 100 -23.56 -2.01 0.24
N PRO A 101 -24.33 -1.41 1.18
CA PRO A 101 -24.36 -0.01 1.59
C PRO A 101 -23.12 0.41 2.39
N ILE A 102 -22.61 1.64 2.12
CA ILE A 102 -21.40 2.14 2.76
C ILE A 102 -21.67 2.47 4.21
N ASN A 103 -20.94 1.82 5.12
CA ASN A 103 -20.87 2.28 6.50
C ASN A 103 -19.78 3.36 6.61
N PHE A 104 -20.20 4.62 6.52
CA PHE A 104 -19.30 5.77 6.52
C PHE A 104 -18.43 5.85 7.79
N LEU A 105 -19.01 5.57 8.96
CA LEU A 105 -18.26 5.61 10.21
C LEU A 105 -17.16 4.53 10.24
N SER A 106 -17.47 3.34 9.74
CA SER A 106 -16.49 2.26 9.60
C SER A 106 -15.35 2.66 8.66
N LEU A 107 -15.66 3.26 7.51
CA LEU A 107 -14.66 3.76 6.56
C LEU A 107 -13.75 4.81 7.20
N ILE A 108 -14.32 5.79 7.89
CA ILE A 108 -13.53 6.83 8.58
C ILE A 108 -12.65 6.23 9.69
N ASN A 109 -13.15 5.26 10.44
CA ASN A 109 -12.33 4.57 11.45
C ASN A 109 -11.18 3.77 10.82
N LYS A 110 -11.38 3.14 9.66
CA LYS A 110 -10.30 2.49 8.91
C LYS A 110 -9.24 3.50 8.48
N CYS A 111 -9.66 4.63 7.90
CA CYS A 111 -8.75 5.72 7.53
C CYS A 111 -7.96 6.23 8.75
N LYS A 112 -8.64 6.46 9.87
CA LYS A 112 -8.02 6.90 11.11
C LYS A 112 -6.98 5.90 11.61
N ASN A 113 -7.32 4.61 11.65
CA ASN A 113 -6.40 3.57 12.09
C ASN A 113 -5.14 3.53 11.22
N LEU A 114 -5.26 3.68 9.89
CA LEU A 114 -4.10 3.75 8.99
C LEU A 114 -3.24 4.98 9.27
N ILE A 115 -3.84 6.14 9.53
CA ILE A 115 -3.12 7.37 9.90
C ILE A 115 -2.41 7.20 11.25
N ASP A 116 -3.11 6.68 12.25
CA ASP A 116 -2.56 6.46 13.59
C ASP A 116 -1.42 5.43 13.56
N GLN A 117 -1.57 4.35 12.80
CA GLN A 117 -0.51 3.39 12.55
C GLN A 117 0.71 4.06 11.90
N LYS A 118 0.49 4.88 10.88
CA LYS A 118 1.55 5.63 10.21
C LYS A 118 2.28 6.57 11.17
N ASN A 119 1.55 7.32 11.98
CA ASN A 119 2.14 8.27 12.93
C ASN A 119 2.91 7.56 14.05
N ASN A 120 2.40 6.43 14.55
CA ASN A 120 3.08 5.61 15.55
C ASN A 120 4.30 4.88 14.97
N SER A 121 4.28 4.55 13.69
CA SER A 121 5.31 3.74 13.00
C SER A 121 6.51 4.55 12.54
N LEU A 122 6.46 5.87 12.59
CA LEU A 122 7.63 6.73 12.34
C LEU A 122 8.76 6.44 13.36
N SER A 123 8.45 5.79 14.48
CA SER A 123 9.42 5.35 15.49
C SER A 123 10.12 4.01 15.14
N GLU A 124 9.63 3.25 14.16
CA GLU A 124 10.12 1.90 13.83
C GLU A 124 10.63 1.75 12.38
N ILE A 125 11.14 2.85 11.82
CA ILE A 125 11.77 2.79 10.50
C ILE A 125 13.19 2.20 10.63
N ILE A 126 13.41 1.05 10.03
CA ILE A 126 14.73 0.45 9.92
C ILE A 126 15.48 1.15 8.78
N LYS A 127 16.62 1.79 9.10
CA LYS A 127 17.45 2.50 8.12
C LYS A 127 18.60 1.63 7.64
N PHE A 128 18.79 1.64 6.33
CA PHE A 128 19.93 1.07 5.62
C PHE A 128 20.68 2.19 4.90
N GLU A 129 21.83 1.89 4.31
CA GLU A 129 22.63 2.90 3.63
C GLU A 129 21.88 3.59 2.47
N LYS A 130 21.17 2.80 1.64
CA LYS A 130 20.50 3.28 0.43
C LYS A 130 18.97 3.33 0.51
N PHE A 131 18.38 2.72 1.50
CA PHE A 131 16.93 2.66 1.67
C PHE A 131 16.53 2.62 3.15
N SER A 132 15.25 2.84 3.42
CA SER A 132 14.65 2.64 4.73
C SER A 132 13.42 1.75 4.59
N TYR A 133 13.05 1.05 5.63
CA TYR A 133 11.91 0.14 5.61
C TYR A 133 11.08 0.25 6.87
N SER A 134 9.77 0.30 6.72
CA SER A 134 8.80 0.17 7.80
C SER A 134 7.91 -1.04 7.55
N PHE A 135 7.97 -2.02 8.46
CA PHE A 135 7.09 -3.18 8.43
C PHE A 135 5.63 -2.78 8.64
N GLN A 136 5.39 -1.90 9.60
CA GLN A 136 4.02 -1.48 9.94
C GLN A 136 3.35 -0.66 8.84
N LEU A 137 4.15 0.09 8.07
CA LEU A 137 3.65 0.86 6.93
C LEU A 137 3.69 0.08 5.61
N ASN A 138 4.10 -1.18 5.62
CA ASN A 138 4.30 -1.99 4.42
C ASN A 138 5.13 -1.25 3.35
N THR A 139 6.13 -0.43 3.75
CA THR A 139 6.75 0.53 2.82
C THR A 139 8.27 0.49 2.86
N ILE A 140 8.87 0.47 1.65
CA ILE A 140 10.29 0.72 1.43
C ILE A 140 10.44 2.14 0.91
N TYR A 141 11.40 2.90 1.45
CA TYR A 141 11.69 4.29 1.08
C TYR A 141 13.11 4.41 0.51
N THR A 142 13.30 5.25 -0.51
CA THR A 142 14.61 5.64 -1.02
C THR A 142 14.56 7.08 -1.55
N GLY A 143 15.27 8.01 -0.91
CA GLY A 143 15.16 9.44 -1.23
C GLY A 143 13.70 9.89 -1.16
N ASP A 144 13.20 10.47 -2.27
CA ASP A 144 11.81 10.93 -2.39
C ASP A 144 10.83 9.85 -2.88
N ASN A 145 11.33 8.66 -3.20
CA ASN A 145 10.51 7.56 -3.70
C ASN A 145 10.09 6.62 -2.58
N SER A 146 8.90 6.05 -2.72
CA SER A 146 8.41 5.01 -1.84
C SER A 146 7.73 3.88 -2.62
N LEU A 147 7.82 2.68 -2.08
CA LEU A 147 7.16 1.49 -2.61
C LEU A 147 6.32 0.85 -1.53
N TYR A 148 5.02 0.76 -1.79
CA TYR A 148 4.07 0.01 -0.98
C TYR A 148 4.12 -1.49 -1.31
N LEU A 149 4.18 -2.31 -0.27
CA LEU A 149 4.18 -3.76 -0.36
C LEU A 149 2.79 -4.31 0.00
N THR A 150 2.35 -5.36 -0.67
CA THR A 150 1.21 -6.14 -0.17
C THR A 150 1.59 -6.85 1.12
N ASP A 151 0.62 -7.33 1.90
CA ASP A 151 0.88 -7.98 3.18
C ASP A 151 1.86 -9.15 3.04
N LYS A 152 1.68 -10.01 2.01
CA LYS A 152 2.60 -11.13 1.78
C LYS A 152 3.98 -10.70 1.31
N GLU A 153 4.10 -9.67 0.49
CA GLU A 153 5.39 -9.09 0.09
C GLU A 153 6.09 -8.47 1.29
N ASN A 154 5.33 -7.82 2.18
CA ASN A 154 5.84 -7.22 3.40
C ASN A 154 6.35 -8.28 4.40
N GLU A 155 5.59 -9.35 4.61
CA GLU A 155 6.01 -10.49 5.44
C GLU A 155 7.29 -11.15 4.89
N ILE A 156 7.37 -11.36 3.56
CA ILE A 156 8.58 -11.87 2.91
C ILE A 156 9.75 -10.92 3.15
N PHE A 157 9.58 -9.64 2.86
CA PHE A 157 10.64 -8.64 2.98
C PHE A 157 11.15 -8.52 4.41
N LYS A 158 10.22 -8.53 5.39
CA LYS A 158 10.55 -8.55 6.82
C LYS A 158 11.34 -9.79 7.21
N ALA A 159 10.90 -10.97 6.81
CA ALA A 159 11.59 -12.22 7.14
C ALA A 159 13.04 -12.22 6.61
N LEU A 160 13.27 -11.66 5.41
CA LEU A 160 14.61 -11.51 4.84
C LEU A 160 15.45 -10.46 5.60
N ILE A 161 14.85 -9.35 6.02
CA ILE A 161 15.53 -8.32 6.85
C ILE A 161 15.91 -8.87 8.22
N ASP A 162 15.01 -9.56 8.89
CA ASP A 162 15.26 -10.14 10.21
C ASP A 162 16.41 -11.17 10.17
N ASN A 163 16.66 -11.75 9.01
CA ASN A 163 17.68 -12.78 8.79
C ASN A 163 18.91 -12.30 7.99
N LYS A 164 19.31 -11.05 8.14
CA LYS A 164 20.30 -10.31 7.36
C LYS A 164 21.62 -11.01 7.05
N LYS A 165 22.04 -11.97 7.88
CA LYS A 165 23.37 -12.58 7.81
C LYS A 165 23.39 -13.94 7.12
N VAL A 166 22.23 -14.55 6.92
CA VAL A 166 22.12 -15.91 6.38
C VAL A 166 20.98 -15.95 5.38
N PRO A 167 21.22 -16.39 4.13
CA PRO A 167 20.15 -16.59 3.18
C PRO A 167 19.08 -17.54 3.68
N LEU A 168 17.81 -17.19 3.52
CA LEU A 168 16.67 -18.04 3.91
C LEU A 168 16.31 -19.00 2.77
N GLY A 169 16.36 -20.28 3.07
CA GLY A 169 15.92 -21.33 2.15
C GLY A 169 14.42 -21.21 1.81
N LYS A 170 14.01 -21.72 0.63
CA LYS A 170 12.62 -21.63 0.18
C LYS A 170 11.62 -22.19 1.19
N LYS A 171 11.89 -23.38 1.75
CA LYS A 171 11.03 -24.03 2.75
C LYS A 171 10.91 -23.22 4.04
N GLU A 172 12.03 -22.67 4.50
CA GLU A 172 12.06 -21.86 5.72
C GLU A 172 11.30 -20.55 5.54
N LEU A 173 11.48 -19.88 4.38
CA LEU A 173 10.75 -18.65 4.06
C LEU A 173 9.25 -18.89 3.93
N LEU A 174 8.84 -20.00 3.29
CA LEU A 174 7.43 -20.42 3.24
C LEU A 174 6.85 -20.63 4.63
N SER A 175 7.55 -21.37 5.50
CA SER A 175 7.09 -21.62 6.88
C SER A 175 6.94 -20.31 7.67
N LYS A 176 7.89 -19.39 7.55
CA LYS A 176 7.84 -18.09 8.25
C LYS A 176 6.69 -17.19 7.80
N VAL A 177 6.36 -17.21 6.50
CA VAL A 177 5.39 -16.25 5.90
C VAL A 177 3.97 -16.81 5.87
N TRP A 178 3.81 -18.13 5.75
CA TRP A 178 2.49 -18.75 5.64
C TRP A 178 2.08 -19.60 6.85
N ASN A 179 2.95 -19.71 7.88
CA ASN A 179 2.70 -20.50 9.09
C ASN A 179 2.30 -21.97 8.83
N TYR A 180 2.69 -22.54 7.71
CA TYR A 180 2.29 -23.88 7.30
C TYR A 180 3.50 -24.80 7.13
N GLY A 181 3.36 -26.04 7.69
CA GLY A 181 4.17 -27.17 7.26
C GLY A 181 3.68 -27.72 5.92
N ASP A 182 4.54 -28.36 5.22
CA ASP A 182 4.48 -29.30 4.06
C ASP A 182 3.40 -29.19 2.94
N GLY A 183 2.50 -28.20 2.91
CA GLY A 183 1.38 -28.18 1.97
C GLY A 183 1.33 -27.04 0.96
N ILE A 184 2.18 -26.01 1.06
CA ILE A 184 2.18 -24.88 0.12
C ILE A 184 3.27 -25.11 -0.95
N ASP A 185 2.88 -24.97 -2.21
CA ASP A 185 3.78 -25.09 -3.34
C ASP A 185 4.82 -23.94 -3.34
N THR A 186 6.08 -24.31 -3.56
CA THR A 186 7.19 -23.36 -3.71
C THR A 186 6.97 -22.35 -4.83
N HIS A 187 6.14 -22.67 -5.83
CA HIS A 187 5.75 -21.75 -6.89
C HIS A 187 5.02 -20.50 -6.38
N THR A 188 4.25 -20.62 -5.30
CA THR A 188 3.59 -19.46 -4.66
C THR A 188 4.62 -18.44 -4.18
N LEU A 189 5.65 -18.90 -3.45
CA LEU A 189 6.74 -18.02 -3.00
C LEU A 189 7.50 -17.38 -4.16
N GLU A 190 7.84 -18.17 -5.18
CA GLU A 190 8.58 -17.70 -6.35
C GLU A 190 7.81 -16.61 -7.10
N THR A 191 6.49 -16.75 -7.22
CA THR A 191 5.62 -15.74 -7.83
C THR A 191 5.63 -14.43 -7.04
N HIS A 192 5.51 -14.50 -5.71
CA HIS A 192 5.56 -13.31 -4.87
C HIS A 192 6.94 -12.63 -4.92
N ILE A 193 8.02 -13.38 -4.88
CA ILE A 193 9.39 -12.84 -4.98
C ILE A 193 9.62 -12.20 -6.36
N TYR A 194 9.17 -12.84 -7.43
CA TYR A 194 9.27 -12.28 -8.78
C TYR A 194 8.54 -10.93 -8.86
N THR A 195 7.29 -10.87 -8.36
CA THR A 195 6.49 -9.66 -8.35
C THR A 195 7.15 -8.57 -7.50
N LEU A 196 7.61 -8.91 -6.32
CA LEU A 196 8.32 -8.00 -5.41
C LEU A 196 9.58 -7.41 -6.08
N ARG A 197 10.41 -8.22 -6.71
CA ARG A 197 11.60 -7.75 -7.46
C ARG A 197 11.23 -6.80 -8.59
N LYS A 198 10.18 -7.14 -9.36
CA LYS A 198 9.68 -6.31 -10.46
C LYS A 198 9.22 -4.94 -9.96
N LYS A 199 8.48 -4.89 -8.84
CA LYS A 199 8.05 -3.65 -8.18
C LYS A 199 9.24 -2.81 -7.73
N ILE A 200 10.16 -3.41 -6.99
CA ILE A 200 11.36 -2.76 -6.46
C ILE A 200 12.17 -2.14 -7.59
N LYS A 201 12.42 -2.89 -8.67
CA LYS A 201 13.13 -2.37 -9.85
C LYS A 201 12.39 -1.20 -10.50
N LYS A 202 11.06 -1.34 -10.70
CA LYS A 202 10.25 -0.31 -11.37
C LYS A 202 10.15 0.99 -10.58
N LYS A 203 9.96 0.91 -9.26
CA LYS A 203 9.63 2.06 -8.41
C LYS A 203 10.84 2.66 -7.70
N LEU A 204 11.79 1.84 -7.29
CA LEU A 204 12.95 2.27 -6.50
C LEU A 204 14.28 2.16 -7.24
N ASN A 205 14.26 1.64 -8.47
CA ASN A 205 15.43 1.44 -9.33
C ASN A 205 16.52 0.52 -8.74
N PHE A 206 16.17 -0.37 -7.82
CA PHE A 206 17.06 -1.41 -7.33
C PHE A 206 16.87 -2.70 -8.11
N SER A 207 17.92 -3.19 -8.77
CA SER A 207 17.83 -4.42 -9.58
C SER A 207 17.97 -5.69 -8.76
N ASN A 208 18.71 -5.65 -7.65
CA ASN A 208 19.14 -6.83 -6.90
C ASN A 208 18.92 -6.71 -5.39
N LEU A 209 17.99 -5.85 -4.92
CA LEU A 209 17.76 -5.68 -3.49
C LEU A 209 17.31 -7.00 -2.82
N VAL A 210 16.42 -7.76 -3.45
CA VAL A 210 16.10 -9.13 -3.06
C VAL A 210 16.91 -10.07 -3.95
N SER A 211 17.97 -10.65 -3.42
CA SER A 211 18.89 -11.52 -4.14
C SER A 211 18.67 -13.00 -3.79
N HIS A 212 19.28 -13.90 -4.56
CA HIS A 212 19.20 -15.34 -4.37
C HIS A 212 20.57 -15.98 -4.60
N GLU A 213 20.97 -16.85 -3.71
CA GLU A 213 22.12 -17.74 -3.81
C GLU A 213 21.67 -19.20 -3.72
N GLU A 214 22.58 -20.16 -3.85
CA GLU A 214 22.26 -21.60 -3.73
C GLU A 214 21.57 -21.95 -2.41
N THR A 215 21.91 -21.28 -1.34
CA THR A 215 21.38 -21.48 0.00
C THR A 215 20.01 -20.80 0.25
N GLY A 216 19.61 -19.82 -0.56
CA GLY A 216 18.32 -19.13 -0.40
C GLY A 216 18.29 -17.66 -0.79
N TYR A 217 17.27 -16.96 -0.31
CA TYR A 217 17.01 -15.54 -0.57
C TYR A 217 17.56 -14.66 0.55
N PHE A 218 18.01 -13.47 0.20
CA PHE A 218 18.52 -12.48 1.16
C PHE A 218 18.34 -11.03 0.66
N ILE A 219 18.48 -10.06 1.55
CA ILE A 219 18.51 -8.63 1.22
C ILE A 219 19.95 -8.22 0.93
N ASN A 220 20.19 -7.73 -0.29
CA ASN A 220 21.46 -7.18 -0.69
C ASN A 220 21.48 -5.67 -0.41
N GLU A 221 22.03 -5.28 0.72
CA GLU A 221 22.10 -3.88 1.18
C GLU A 221 23.00 -2.98 0.29
N LYS A 222 23.85 -3.60 -0.52
CA LYS A 222 24.81 -2.90 -1.40
C LYS A 222 24.28 -2.64 -2.81
N SER A 223 23.07 -3.14 -3.14
CA SER A 223 22.52 -3.02 -4.50
C SER A 223 22.06 -1.60 -4.84
#